data_d8a0b83b7da5fcc2a462574a8436459e
#
_entry.id   d8a0b83b7da5fcc2a462574a8436459e
#
_cell.length_a   1.000
_cell.length_b   1.000
_cell.length_c   1.000
_cell.angle_alpha   90.00
_cell.angle_beta   90.00
_cell.angle_gamma   90.00
#
_symmetry.space_group_name_H-M   'P 1'
#
loop_
_entity.id
_entity.type
_entity.pdbx_description
1 polymer ?
#
loop_
_entity_poly.entity_id
_entity_poly.type
_entity_poly.pdbx_seq_one_letter_code
_entity_poly.pdbx_strand_id
1 'polypeptide(L)'
;MQPLTPQQAAFIATCLDSDSIALEALAGTGKTFSLRQWGNTSRRAGIATSFSKSTVAELAQKLGPKFPAKTFHALGLAAIKSTGKTTKLDTSKMFNIVKALSEEHEIPFELQSEIRALATIAKVYGIQPDPTGPDGISPNDPSTWATLADMYDIEFSEEILYHAKNAVNLSNLAFQKDGLIDFDDMLYCSLIYPHRFSRNNIILADEVQDFNLLQHTMLKRCLLPSGRVIAAGDPNQAIYAFRGALSDSYDALINTFSMRKLPLTVSFRCPKSVIKVAQEYVPAIEAAPQNVEGQVLYPTYLSLSDIPKTVLCRNNSPLMRLALRLLVSGRTVEIAGRDIGQNLVKLTERITKKNLSSE
;
A
#
# COMPACT_ATOMS: atom_id res chain seq x y z
N MET A 1 17.81 -28.03 -3.12
CA MET A 1 16.61 -27.27 -2.64
C MET A 1 16.37 -27.66 -1.19
N GLN A 2 16.09 -26.71 -0.32
CA GLN A 2 15.64 -27.03 1.04
C GLN A 2 14.29 -27.75 0.96
N PRO A 3 14.06 -28.78 1.80
CA PRO A 3 12.77 -29.43 1.87
C PRO A 3 11.69 -28.44 2.35
N LEU A 4 10.46 -28.61 1.86
CA LEU A 4 9.32 -27.83 2.33
C LEU A 4 9.04 -28.14 3.80
N THR A 5 8.64 -27.11 4.56
CA THR A 5 8.08 -27.37 5.90
C THR A 5 6.71 -28.06 5.77
N PRO A 6 6.23 -28.76 6.82
CA PRO A 6 4.89 -29.33 6.80
C PRO A 6 3.78 -28.30 6.49
N GLN A 7 3.91 -27.07 7.02
CA GLN A 7 2.98 -25.97 6.78
C GLN A 7 3.02 -25.50 5.31
N GLN A 8 4.21 -25.39 4.71
CA GLN A 8 4.35 -25.05 3.29
C GLN A 8 3.78 -26.16 2.40
N ALA A 9 4.03 -27.42 2.71
CA ALA A 9 3.48 -28.57 1.99
C ALA A 9 1.93 -28.59 2.05
N ALA A 10 1.37 -28.39 3.26
CA ALA A 10 -0.07 -28.30 3.46
C ALA A 10 -0.70 -27.15 2.64
N PHE A 11 -0.07 -25.96 2.64
CA PHE A 11 -0.53 -24.85 1.81
C PHE A 11 -0.47 -25.19 0.31
N ILE A 12 0.62 -25.73 -0.20
CA ILE A 12 0.75 -26.08 -1.63
C ILE A 12 -0.29 -27.15 -2.03
N ALA A 13 -0.59 -28.09 -1.16
CA ALA A 13 -1.61 -29.12 -1.42
C ALA A 13 -3.00 -28.49 -1.68
N THR A 14 -3.32 -27.34 -1.13
CA THR A 14 -4.59 -26.65 -1.38
C THR A 14 -4.79 -26.19 -2.82
N CYS A 15 -3.78 -26.30 -3.67
CA CYS A 15 -3.95 -25.98 -5.10
C CYS A 15 -4.99 -26.86 -5.81
N LEU A 16 -5.31 -28.01 -5.23
CA LEU A 16 -6.35 -28.94 -5.71
C LEU A 16 -7.75 -28.62 -5.16
N ASP A 17 -7.84 -27.79 -4.12
CA ASP A 17 -9.09 -27.41 -3.48
C ASP A 17 -9.85 -26.34 -4.30
N SER A 18 -11.10 -26.07 -3.92
CA SER A 18 -11.90 -24.96 -4.47
C SER A 18 -11.90 -23.71 -3.60
N ASP A 19 -11.49 -23.83 -2.33
CA ASP A 19 -11.58 -22.77 -1.35
C ASP A 19 -10.62 -21.61 -1.59
N SER A 20 -11.01 -20.41 -1.21
CA SER A 20 -10.10 -19.29 -1.03
C SER A 20 -9.23 -19.51 0.22
N ILE A 21 -7.95 -19.19 0.14
CA ILE A 21 -6.96 -19.47 1.20
C ILE A 21 -6.29 -18.18 1.65
N ALA A 22 -6.23 -17.97 2.95
CA ALA A 22 -5.44 -16.92 3.59
C ALA A 22 -4.21 -17.54 4.26
N LEU A 23 -3.04 -17.31 3.70
CA LEU A 23 -1.76 -17.74 4.24
C LEU A 23 -1.26 -16.67 5.22
N GLU A 24 -1.40 -16.95 6.52
CA GLU A 24 -0.84 -16.12 7.59
C GLU A 24 0.65 -16.46 7.73
N ALA A 25 1.49 -15.65 7.11
CA ALA A 25 2.90 -15.95 6.95
C ALA A 25 3.76 -14.93 7.71
N LEU A 26 4.25 -15.33 8.87
CA LEU A 26 5.08 -14.50 9.72
C LEU A 26 6.40 -14.10 9.04
N ALA A 27 7.13 -13.16 9.67
CA ALA A 27 8.35 -12.57 9.09
C ALA A 27 9.38 -13.63 8.66
N GLY A 28 9.76 -13.64 7.39
CA GLY A 28 10.82 -14.52 6.88
C GLY A 28 10.46 -15.99 6.68
N THR A 29 9.16 -16.35 6.75
CA THR A 29 8.70 -17.75 6.64
C THR A 29 8.59 -18.28 5.20
N GLY A 30 8.98 -17.47 4.21
CA GLY A 30 8.95 -17.88 2.81
C GLY A 30 7.58 -17.67 2.14
N LYS A 31 6.83 -16.64 2.51
CA LYS A 31 5.53 -16.25 1.94
C LYS A 31 5.53 -16.27 0.40
N THR A 32 6.34 -15.43 -0.24
CA THR A 32 6.42 -15.32 -1.71
C THR A 32 6.91 -16.63 -2.35
N PHE A 33 7.82 -17.37 -1.68
CA PHE A 33 8.24 -18.69 -2.13
C PHE A 33 7.06 -19.67 -2.16
N SER A 34 6.25 -19.72 -1.11
CA SER A 34 5.09 -20.59 -1.00
C SER A 34 4.03 -20.25 -2.06
N LEU A 35 3.72 -18.96 -2.27
CA LEU A 35 2.82 -18.50 -3.33
C LEU A 35 3.33 -18.94 -4.73
N ARG A 36 4.62 -18.82 -4.99
CA ARG A 36 5.23 -19.28 -6.24
C ARG A 36 5.07 -20.78 -6.42
N GLN A 37 5.36 -21.58 -5.41
CA GLN A 37 5.22 -23.04 -5.49
C GLN A 37 3.77 -23.44 -5.71
N TRP A 38 2.85 -22.80 -5.01
CA TRP A 38 1.42 -22.98 -5.20
C TRP A 38 0.99 -22.66 -6.64
N GLY A 39 1.40 -21.49 -7.17
CA GLY A 39 1.08 -21.05 -8.53
C GLY A 39 1.64 -22.00 -9.60
N ASN A 40 2.86 -22.51 -9.42
CA ASN A 40 3.48 -23.46 -10.34
C ASN A 40 2.79 -24.83 -10.32
N THR A 41 2.29 -25.26 -9.16
CA THR A 41 1.57 -26.54 -9.00
C THR A 41 0.13 -26.45 -9.50
N SER A 42 -0.51 -25.28 -9.41
CA SER A 42 -1.89 -25.07 -9.86
C SER A 42 -2.06 -25.43 -11.33
N ARG A 43 -3.11 -26.15 -11.68
CA ARG A 43 -3.48 -26.47 -13.07
C ARG A 43 -4.19 -25.30 -13.78
N ARG A 44 -4.78 -24.36 -13.02
CA ARG A 44 -5.51 -23.20 -13.54
C ARG A 44 -4.59 -21.99 -13.61
N ALA A 45 -4.84 -21.11 -14.56
CA ALA A 45 -4.19 -19.81 -14.67
C ALA A 45 -5.01 -18.74 -13.91
N GLY A 46 -4.37 -17.62 -13.67
CA GLY A 46 -4.97 -16.48 -12.99
C GLY A 46 -4.14 -15.22 -13.13
N ILE A 47 -4.24 -14.34 -12.14
CA ILE A 47 -3.44 -13.12 -12.04
C ILE A 47 -2.79 -13.06 -10.67
N ALA A 48 -1.64 -12.40 -10.57
CA ALA A 48 -1.01 -12.06 -9.31
C ALA A 48 -1.05 -10.54 -9.08
N THR A 49 -1.21 -10.14 -7.82
CA THR A 49 -1.19 -8.73 -7.42
C THR A 49 -0.55 -8.55 -6.05
N SER A 50 -0.09 -7.34 -5.76
CA SER A 50 0.43 -6.94 -4.47
C SER A 50 0.31 -5.43 -4.31
N PHE A 51 0.47 -4.94 -3.06
CA PHE A 51 0.47 -3.53 -2.74
C PHE A 51 1.59 -2.77 -3.43
N SER A 52 2.82 -3.28 -3.41
CA SER A 52 3.99 -2.56 -3.92
C SER A 52 4.38 -2.95 -5.35
N LYS A 53 4.88 -1.95 -6.11
CA LYS A 53 5.42 -2.18 -7.46
C LYS A 53 6.63 -3.13 -7.45
N SER A 54 7.47 -3.07 -6.42
CA SER A 54 8.64 -3.95 -6.27
C SER A 54 8.23 -5.41 -6.06
N THR A 55 7.26 -5.66 -5.18
CA THR A 55 6.72 -7.02 -4.95
C THR A 55 6.05 -7.60 -6.21
N VAL A 56 5.30 -6.76 -6.94
CA VAL A 56 4.70 -7.18 -8.21
C VAL A 56 5.76 -7.55 -9.25
N ALA A 57 6.86 -6.81 -9.34
CA ALA A 57 7.97 -7.14 -10.23
C ALA A 57 8.65 -8.48 -9.85
N GLU A 58 8.81 -8.72 -8.55
CA GLU A 58 9.33 -9.98 -8.02
C GLU A 58 8.39 -11.16 -8.33
N LEU A 59 7.08 -10.99 -8.12
CA LEU A 59 6.07 -11.98 -8.46
C LEU A 59 6.06 -12.30 -9.96
N ALA A 60 6.15 -11.27 -10.82
CA ALA A 60 6.20 -11.44 -12.27
C ALA A 60 7.37 -12.32 -12.74
N GLN A 61 8.54 -12.13 -12.13
CA GLN A 61 9.72 -12.95 -12.43
C GLN A 61 9.57 -14.41 -11.96
N LYS A 62 8.87 -14.60 -10.83
CA LYS A 62 8.82 -15.90 -10.14
C LYS A 62 7.67 -16.80 -10.56
N LEU A 63 6.53 -16.23 -11.01
CA LEU A 63 5.29 -16.95 -11.33
C LEU A 63 5.16 -17.28 -12.83
N GLY A 64 5.88 -16.58 -13.69
CA GLY A 64 5.82 -16.78 -15.14
C GLY A 64 4.48 -16.40 -15.78
N PRO A 65 4.25 -16.79 -17.05
CA PRO A 65 3.11 -16.31 -17.85
C PRO A 65 1.75 -16.82 -17.37
N LYS A 66 1.70 -17.86 -16.56
CA LYS A 66 0.47 -18.45 -16.03
C LYS A 66 -0.24 -17.54 -15.01
N PHE A 67 0.54 -16.74 -14.29
CA PHE A 67 0.08 -15.76 -13.34
C PHE A 67 0.78 -14.41 -13.60
N PRO A 68 0.40 -13.68 -14.67
CA PRO A 68 0.94 -12.35 -14.90
C PRO A 68 0.66 -11.47 -13.70
N ALA A 69 1.70 -10.79 -13.19
CA ALA A 69 1.58 -9.94 -12.01
C ALA A 69 1.33 -8.48 -12.44
N LYS A 70 0.36 -7.84 -11.79
CA LYS A 70 -0.03 -6.44 -12.04
C LYS A 70 -0.29 -5.72 -10.73
N THR A 71 0.05 -4.43 -10.67
CA THR A 71 -0.37 -3.56 -9.55
C THR A 71 -1.86 -3.25 -9.66
N PHE A 72 -2.48 -2.88 -8.54
CA PHE A 72 -3.87 -2.41 -8.54
C PHE A 72 -4.07 -1.19 -9.44
N HIS A 73 -3.11 -0.26 -9.48
CA HIS A 73 -3.14 0.89 -10.40
C HIS A 73 -3.17 0.45 -11.87
N ALA A 74 -2.39 -0.56 -12.25
CA ALA A 74 -2.40 -1.09 -13.60
C ALA A 74 -3.73 -1.80 -13.93
N LEU A 75 -4.34 -2.50 -12.96
CA LEU A 75 -5.64 -3.14 -13.12
C LEU A 75 -6.75 -2.09 -13.28
N GLY A 76 -6.76 -1.06 -12.44
CA GLY A 76 -7.75 0.03 -12.51
C GLY A 76 -7.62 0.83 -13.81
N LEU A 77 -6.41 1.21 -14.20
CA LEU A 77 -6.17 1.91 -15.46
C LEU A 77 -6.61 1.06 -16.68
N ALA A 78 -6.36 -0.25 -16.65
CA ALA A 78 -6.84 -1.14 -17.71
C ALA A 78 -8.37 -1.22 -17.76
N ALA A 79 -9.04 -1.22 -16.60
CA ALA A 79 -10.50 -1.17 -16.52
C ALA A 79 -11.05 0.14 -17.10
N ILE A 80 -10.48 1.29 -16.76
CA ILE A 80 -10.86 2.59 -17.33
C ILE A 80 -10.71 2.59 -18.86
N LYS A 81 -9.56 2.13 -19.36
CA LYS A 81 -9.30 2.07 -20.80
C LYS A 81 -10.18 1.07 -21.56
N SER A 82 -10.75 0.06 -20.88
CA SER A 82 -11.64 -0.91 -21.50
C SER A 82 -12.93 -0.31 -22.08
N THR A 83 -13.28 0.89 -21.66
CA THR A 83 -14.43 1.65 -22.19
C THR A 83 -14.06 2.61 -23.35
N GLY A 84 -12.84 2.55 -23.85
CA GLY A 84 -12.34 3.46 -24.88
C GLY A 84 -11.95 4.86 -24.39
N LYS A 85 -12.01 5.10 -23.07
CA LYS A 85 -11.68 6.39 -22.47
C LYS A 85 -10.16 6.66 -22.55
N THR A 86 -9.81 7.77 -23.20
CA THR A 86 -8.44 8.30 -23.18
C THR A 86 -8.16 8.89 -21.78
N THR A 87 -6.97 8.62 -21.23
CA THR A 87 -6.58 9.14 -19.94
C THR A 87 -5.29 9.92 -20.02
N LYS A 88 -5.21 11.02 -19.25
CA LYS A 88 -4.03 11.86 -19.08
C LYS A 88 -3.66 11.90 -17.60
N LEU A 89 -2.44 11.43 -17.27
CA LEU A 89 -1.97 11.44 -15.89
C LEU A 89 -1.43 12.82 -15.50
N ASP A 90 -1.98 13.39 -14.42
CA ASP A 90 -1.46 14.57 -13.73
C ASP A 90 -1.31 14.27 -12.25
N THR A 91 -0.09 14.11 -11.79
CA THR A 91 0.23 13.81 -10.38
C THR A 91 -0.03 15.01 -9.46
N SER A 92 -0.25 16.19 -10.00
CA SER A 92 -0.58 17.42 -9.26
C SER A 92 -2.06 17.77 -9.32
N LYS A 93 -2.91 16.91 -9.91
CA LYS A 93 -4.33 17.17 -10.17
C LYS A 93 -5.06 17.70 -8.92
N MET A 94 -5.02 16.98 -7.81
CA MET A 94 -5.71 17.38 -6.59
C MET A 94 -5.14 18.69 -6.01
N PHE A 95 -3.82 18.88 -6.06
CA PHE A 95 -3.18 20.12 -5.66
C PHE A 95 -3.66 21.31 -6.50
N ASN A 96 -3.70 21.16 -7.83
CA ASN A 96 -4.15 22.19 -8.75
C ASN A 96 -5.64 22.54 -8.55
N ILE A 97 -6.47 21.54 -8.27
CA ILE A 97 -7.91 21.74 -7.97
C ILE A 97 -8.09 22.54 -6.68
N VAL A 98 -7.42 22.14 -5.59
CA VAL A 98 -7.55 22.85 -4.32
C VAL A 98 -6.98 24.26 -4.41
N LYS A 99 -5.91 24.47 -5.15
CA LYS A 99 -5.35 25.80 -5.41
C LYS A 99 -6.37 26.69 -6.14
N ALA A 100 -6.99 26.19 -7.21
CA ALA A 100 -8.01 26.95 -7.96
C ALA A 100 -9.24 27.29 -7.09
N LEU A 101 -9.74 26.32 -6.30
CA LEU A 101 -10.80 26.56 -5.31
C LEU A 101 -10.41 27.64 -4.30
N SER A 102 -9.15 27.64 -3.86
CA SER A 102 -8.67 28.60 -2.86
C SER A 102 -8.60 30.01 -3.42
N GLU A 103 -8.24 30.16 -4.70
CA GLU A 103 -8.24 31.45 -5.39
C GLU A 103 -9.68 31.95 -5.63
N GLU A 104 -10.63 31.06 -5.93
CA GLU A 104 -12.02 31.40 -6.19
C GLU A 104 -12.82 31.76 -4.92
N HIS A 105 -12.57 31.06 -3.82
CA HIS A 105 -13.33 31.19 -2.57
C HIS A 105 -12.53 31.86 -1.43
N GLU A 106 -11.35 32.41 -1.72
CA GLU A 106 -10.47 33.09 -0.76
C GLU A 106 -10.13 32.20 0.47
N ILE A 107 -9.94 30.89 0.24
CA ILE A 107 -9.66 29.92 1.31
C ILE A 107 -8.30 30.20 1.95
N PRO A 108 -8.19 30.32 3.29
CA PRO A 108 -6.93 30.49 4.00
C PRO A 108 -5.90 29.44 3.63
N PHE A 109 -4.63 29.85 3.53
CA PHE A 109 -3.54 28.95 3.14
C PHE A 109 -3.40 27.73 4.07
N GLU A 110 -3.66 27.94 5.37
CA GLU A 110 -3.59 26.92 6.41
C GLU A 110 -4.60 25.78 6.17
N LEU A 111 -5.79 26.10 5.64
CA LEU A 111 -6.83 25.10 5.37
C LEU A 111 -6.63 24.30 4.08
N GLN A 112 -5.79 24.79 3.17
CA GLN A 112 -5.60 24.13 1.86
C GLN A 112 -5.00 22.74 1.98
N SER A 113 -4.10 22.53 2.96
CA SER A 113 -3.50 21.21 3.21
C SER A 113 -4.53 20.23 3.75
N GLU A 114 -5.39 20.67 4.67
CA GLU A 114 -6.45 19.88 5.30
C GLU A 114 -7.53 19.47 4.28
N ILE A 115 -8.00 20.43 3.49
CA ILE A 115 -8.96 20.19 2.39
C ILE A 115 -8.41 19.14 1.42
N ARG A 116 -7.15 19.29 1.01
CA ARG A 116 -6.53 18.34 0.08
C ARG A 116 -6.36 16.96 0.72
N ALA A 117 -5.92 16.89 1.97
CA ALA A 117 -5.76 15.64 2.70
C ALA A 117 -7.10 14.91 2.82
N LEU A 118 -8.15 15.61 3.29
CA LEU A 118 -9.48 15.05 3.45
C LEU A 118 -10.09 14.58 2.12
N ALA A 119 -9.97 15.38 1.04
CA ALA A 119 -10.42 15.00 -0.29
C ALA A 119 -9.69 13.75 -0.83
N THR A 120 -8.37 13.66 -0.60
CA THR A 120 -7.57 12.50 -1.01
C THR A 120 -7.98 11.24 -0.25
N ILE A 121 -8.14 11.33 1.07
CA ILE A 121 -8.56 10.19 1.90
C ILE A 121 -9.99 9.75 1.54
N ALA A 122 -10.90 10.68 1.29
CA ALA A 122 -12.25 10.36 0.84
C ALA A 122 -12.25 9.52 -0.44
N LYS A 123 -11.39 9.84 -1.42
CA LYS A 123 -11.21 9.02 -2.63
C LYS A 123 -10.67 7.64 -2.29
N VAL A 124 -9.68 7.52 -1.40
CA VAL A 124 -9.11 6.22 -0.97
C VAL A 124 -10.16 5.32 -0.31
N TYR A 125 -11.15 5.91 0.36
CA TYR A 125 -12.30 5.19 0.95
C TYR A 125 -13.50 5.07 0.00
N GLY A 126 -13.39 5.57 -1.22
CA GLY A 126 -14.43 5.43 -2.23
C GLY A 126 -15.67 6.27 -1.97
N ILE A 127 -15.54 7.38 -1.25
CA ILE A 127 -16.67 8.30 -1.03
C ILE A 127 -16.95 9.09 -2.32
N GLN A 128 -18.21 9.08 -2.74
CA GLN A 128 -18.70 9.86 -3.87
C GLN A 128 -19.61 10.99 -3.35
N PRO A 129 -19.14 12.25 -3.38
CA PRO A 129 -19.90 13.35 -2.78
C PRO A 129 -21.09 13.83 -3.62
N ASP A 130 -21.06 13.65 -4.94
CA ASP A 130 -22.15 14.08 -5.83
C ASP A 130 -23.37 13.16 -5.68
N PRO A 131 -24.51 13.68 -5.16
CA PRO A 131 -25.72 12.89 -4.97
C PRO A 131 -26.39 12.48 -6.30
N THR A 132 -26.01 13.09 -7.41
CA THR A 132 -26.52 12.78 -8.76
C THR A 132 -25.59 11.82 -9.51
N GLY A 133 -24.44 11.55 -8.95
CA GLY A 133 -23.44 10.65 -9.50
C GLY A 133 -23.73 9.17 -9.18
N PRO A 134 -22.83 8.28 -9.60
CA PRO A 134 -22.91 6.85 -9.24
C PRO A 134 -22.71 6.65 -7.73
N ASP A 135 -23.20 5.52 -7.20
CA ASP A 135 -23.03 5.17 -5.80
C ASP A 135 -21.56 5.06 -5.40
N GLY A 136 -21.21 5.61 -4.24
CA GLY A 136 -19.92 5.43 -3.60
C GLY A 136 -19.75 4.03 -3.03
N ILE A 137 -18.51 3.70 -2.66
CA ILE A 137 -18.18 2.45 -1.93
C ILE A 137 -18.44 2.67 -0.43
N SER A 138 -18.09 3.83 0.08
CA SER A 138 -18.39 4.26 1.46
C SER A 138 -19.50 5.32 1.47
N PRO A 139 -20.25 5.42 2.58
CA PRO A 139 -21.30 6.43 2.74
C PRO A 139 -20.76 7.85 2.62
N ASN A 140 -21.57 8.75 2.06
CA ASN A 140 -21.26 10.18 1.96
C ASN A 140 -22.02 11.00 3.03
N ASP A 141 -22.00 10.58 4.26
CA ASP A 141 -22.60 11.33 5.38
C ASP A 141 -21.51 12.07 6.19
N PRO A 142 -21.85 13.17 6.88
CA PRO A 142 -20.87 13.96 7.62
C PRO A 142 -20.11 13.17 8.69
N SER A 143 -20.73 12.15 9.30
CA SER A 143 -20.08 11.35 10.34
C SER A 143 -18.98 10.46 9.77
N THR A 144 -19.15 9.93 8.56
CA THR A 144 -18.10 9.19 7.85
C THR A 144 -16.90 10.10 7.56
N TRP A 145 -17.13 11.32 7.07
CA TRP A 145 -16.04 12.28 6.81
C TRP A 145 -15.33 12.71 8.09
N ALA A 146 -16.07 12.97 9.18
CA ALA A 146 -15.50 13.32 10.49
C ALA A 146 -14.65 12.17 11.04
N THR A 147 -15.12 10.93 10.93
CA THR A 147 -14.36 9.74 11.34
C THR A 147 -13.05 9.62 10.56
N LEU A 148 -13.07 9.86 9.25
CA LEU A 148 -11.85 9.83 8.45
C LEU A 148 -10.90 10.96 8.84
N ALA A 149 -11.39 12.16 9.09
CA ALA A 149 -10.56 13.27 9.54
C ALA A 149 -9.86 12.95 10.86
N ASP A 150 -10.58 12.41 11.85
CA ASP A 150 -10.03 11.97 13.12
C ASP A 150 -8.97 10.86 12.96
N MET A 151 -9.26 9.83 12.17
CA MET A 151 -8.33 8.72 11.91
C MET A 151 -6.99 9.16 11.28
N TYR A 152 -6.98 10.27 10.56
CA TYR A 152 -5.80 10.76 9.83
C TYR A 152 -5.22 12.06 10.38
N ASP A 153 -5.65 12.48 11.59
CA ASP A 153 -5.20 13.71 12.25
C ASP A 153 -5.35 14.95 11.33
N ILE A 154 -6.51 15.03 10.65
CA ILE A 154 -6.88 16.12 9.76
C ILE A 154 -7.84 17.02 10.55
N GLU A 155 -7.58 18.33 10.54
CA GLU A 155 -8.52 19.29 11.12
C GLU A 155 -9.88 19.20 10.41
N PHE A 156 -10.98 19.22 11.18
CA PHE A 156 -12.33 19.05 10.67
C PHE A 156 -13.23 20.22 11.03
N SER A 157 -13.79 20.86 10.01
CA SER A 157 -14.80 21.89 10.13
C SER A 157 -15.81 21.76 8.99
N GLU A 158 -16.95 22.44 9.10
CA GLU A 158 -17.94 22.49 8.00
C GLU A 158 -17.34 23.08 6.72
N GLU A 159 -16.46 24.07 6.84
CA GLU A 159 -15.77 24.71 5.74
C GLU A 159 -14.83 23.74 5.03
N ILE A 160 -13.99 23.02 5.80
CA ILE A 160 -13.08 22.00 5.25
C ILE A 160 -13.89 20.89 4.57
N LEU A 161 -14.97 20.41 5.20
CA LEU A 161 -15.85 19.39 4.63
C LEU A 161 -16.45 19.84 3.30
N TYR A 162 -17.00 21.09 3.28
CA TYR A 162 -17.60 21.64 2.07
C TYR A 162 -16.62 21.70 0.90
N HIS A 163 -15.43 22.25 1.14
CA HIS A 163 -14.41 22.38 0.09
C HIS A 163 -13.75 21.03 -0.28
N ALA A 164 -13.62 20.10 0.64
CA ALA A 164 -13.15 18.75 0.34
C ALA A 164 -14.12 17.99 -0.58
N LYS A 165 -15.44 18.09 -0.32
CA LYS A 165 -16.46 17.54 -1.21
C LYS A 165 -16.41 18.17 -2.60
N ASN A 166 -16.26 19.48 -2.67
CA ASN A 166 -16.13 20.21 -3.95
C ASN A 166 -14.88 19.79 -4.71
N ALA A 167 -13.75 19.60 -4.02
CA ALA A 167 -12.50 19.14 -4.63
C ALA A 167 -12.64 17.73 -5.24
N VAL A 168 -13.30 16.80 -4.56
CA VAL A 168 -13.58 15.46 -5.11
C VAL A 168 -14.51 15.56 -6.32
N ASN A 169 -15.57 16.39 -6.27
CA ASN A 169 -16.50 16.58 -7.38
C ASN A 169 -15.79 17.17 -8.62
N LEU A 170 -14.96 18.18 -8.44
CA LEU A 170 -14.16 18.76 -9.54
C LEU A 170 -13.16 17.74 -10.11
N SER A 171 -12.55 16.93 -9.25
CA SER A 171 -11.69 15.82 -9.69
C SER A 171 -12.48 14.82 -10.56
N ASN A 172 -13.70 14.49 -10.17
CA ASN A 172 -14.59 13.60 -10.91
C ASN A 172 -15.01 14.21 -12.26
N LEU A 173 -15.34 15.50 -12.29
CA LEU A 173 -15.69 16.22 -13.52
C LEU A 173 -14.50 16.27 -14.50
N ALA A 174 -13.28 16.53 -14.01
CA ALA A 174 -12.08 16.53 -14.83
C ALA A 174 -11.79 15.13 -15.43
N PHE A 175 -12.06 14.06 -14.66
CA PHE A 175 -12.01 12.71 -15.20
C PHE A 175 -13.07 12.46 -16.28
N GLN A 176 -14.31 12.86 -16.02
CA GLN A 176 -15.42 12.62 -16.95
C GLN A 176 -15.24 13.39 -18.27
N LYS A 177 -14.87 14.67 -18.21
CA LYS A 177 -14.72 15.53 -19.40
C LYS A 177 -13.44 15.25 -20.16
N ASP A 178 -12.32 15.28 -19.47
CA ASP A 178 -11.00 15.35 -20.10
C ASP A 178 -10.17 14.07 -19.95
N GLY A 179 -10.67 13.09 -19.21
CA GLY A 179 -9.92 11.88 -18.87
C GLY A 179 -8.72 12.16 -17.97
N LEU A 180 -8.71 13.31 -17.25
CA LEU A 180 -7.62 13.69 -16.36
C LEU A 180 -7.66 12.85 -15.08
N ILE A 181 -6.56 12.15 -14.78
CA ILE A 181 -6.44 11.25 -13.61
C ILE A 181 -5.17 11.53 -12.85
N ASP A 182 -5.20 11.31 -11.53
CA ASP A 182 -4.05 11.11 -10.67
C ASP A 182 -3.88 9.61 -10.35
N PHE A 183 -2.96 9.26 -9.43
CA PHE A 183 -2.78 7.87 -9.03
C PHE A 183 -3.99 7.30 -8.26
N ASP A 184 -4.63 8.11 -7.42
CA ASP A 184 -5.80 7.67 -6.65
C ASP A 184 -6.99 7.42 -7.57
N ASP A 185 -7.16 8.22 -8.63
CA ASP A 185 -8.19 8.02 -9.63
C ASP A 185 -8.09 6.69 -10.36
N MET A 186 -6.89 6.14 -10.51
CA MET A 186 -6.75 4.83 -11.16
C MET A 186 -7.52 3.73 -10.43
N LEU A 187 -7.64 3.82 -9.09
CA LEU A 187 -8.44 2.91 -8.30
C LEU A 187 -9.87 3.45 -8.15
N TYR A 188 -10.00 4.67 -7.65
CA TYR A 188 -11.27 5.31 -7.34
C TYR A 188 -12.20 5.36 -8.55
N CYS A 189 -11.80 6.01 -9.64
CA CYS A 189 -12.63 6.14 -10.83
C CYS A 189 -12.92 4.79 -11.51
N SER A 190 -11.98 3.83 -11.43
CA SER A 190 -12.22 2.50 -12.00
C SER A 190 -13.34 1.73 -11.30
N LEU A 191 -13.63 2.06 -10.04
CA LEU A 191 -14.63 1.39 -9.20
C LEU A 191 -15.95 2.15 -9.13
N ILE A 192 -15.89 3.48 -9.04
CA ILE A 192 -17.09 4.35 -8.96
C ILE A 192 -17.84 4.35 -10.30
N TYR A 193 -17.13 4.43 -11.41
CA TYR A 193 -17.78 4.45 -12.73
C TYR A 193 -17.90 3.04 -13.32
N PRO A 194 -18.84 2.81 -14.28
CA PRO A 194 -19.15 1.49 -14.84
C PRO A 194 -18.07 1.00 -15.81
N HIS A 195 -16.92 0.65 -15.28
CA HIS A 195 -15.81 0.06 -16.03
C HIS A 195 -15.80 -1.47 -15.95
N ARG A 196 -15.19 -2.12 -16.95
CA ARG A 196 -15.10 -3.57 -17.05
C ARG A 196 -13.71 -4.04 -16.60
N PHE A 197 -13.69 -4.81 -15.52
CA PHE A 197 -12.50 -5.51 -15.07
C PHE A 197 -12.33 -6.86 -15.78
N SER A 198 -11.08 -7.19 -16.13
CA SER A 198 -10.73 -8.55 -16.55
C SER A 198 -10.92 -9.50 -15.38
N ARG A 199 -11.77 -10.51 -15.53
CA ARG A 199 -12.09 -11.48 -14.48
C ARG A 199 -11.24 -12.72 -14.58
N ASN A 200 -10.85 -13.26 -13.44
CA ASN A 200 -9.90 -14.36 -13.31
C ASN A 200 -10.48 -15.48 -12.44
N ASN A 201 -10.12 -16.73 -12.73
CA ASN A 201 -10.45 -17.90 -11.91
C ASN A 201 -9.68 -17.90 -10.58
N ILE A 202 -8.44 -17.39 -10.61
CA ILE A 202 -7.54 -17.36 -9.46
C ILE A 202 -6.90 -15.98 -9.38
N ILE A 203 -6.88 -15.41 -8.17
CA ILE A 203 -6.09 -14.23 -7.86
C ILE A 203 -5.10 -14.62 -6.76
N LEU A 204 -3.81 -14.50 -7.05
CA LEU A 204 -2.74 -14.59 -6.04
C LEU A 204 -2.50 -13.17 -5.52
N ALA A 205 -2.74 -12.95 -4.23
CA ALA A 205 -2.58 -11.64 -3.59
C ALA A 205 -1.49 -11.73 -2.52
N ASP A 206 -0.44 -10.93 -2.64
CA ASP A 206 0.68 -10.85 -1.69
C ASP A 206 0.65 -9.54 -0.91
N GLU A 207 1.14 -9.53 0.33
CA GLU A 207 1.14 -8.39 1.25
C GLU A 207 -0.27 -7.81 1.52
N VAL A 208 -1.25 -8.70 1.71
CA VAL A 208 -2.65 -8.30 1.82
C VAL A 208 -2.99 -7.50 3.09
N GLN A 209 -2.12 -7.54 4.11
CA GLN A 209 -2.27 -6.70 5.31
C GLN A 209 -2.18 -5.19 5.01
N ASP A 210 -1.61 -4.82 3.87
CA ASP A 210 -1.45 -3.42 3.46
C ASP A 210 -2.54 -2.93 2.48
N PHE A 211 -3.55 -3.75 2.20
CA PHE A 211 -4.60 -3.39 1.24
C PHE A 211 -5.62 -2.44 1.84
N ASN A 212 -6.06 -1.48 1.02
CA ASN A 212 -7.15 -0.58 1.36
C ASN A 212 -8.51 -1.10 0.84
N LEU A 213 -9.58 -0.38 1.18
CA LEU A 213 -10.95 -0.73 0.81
C LEU A 213 -11.15 -0.84 -0.72
N LEU A 214 -10.55 0.08 -1.48
CA LEU A 214 -10.64 0.04 -2.95
C LEU A 214 -9.97 -1.21 -3.52
N GLN A 215 -8.83 -1.61 -2.97
CA GLN A 215 -8.11 -2.80 -3.41
C GLN A 215 -8.90 -4.08 -3.09
N HIS A 216 -9.54 -4.16 -1.93
CA HIS A 216 -10.48 -5.26 -1.61
C HIS A 216 -11.64 -5.33 -2.60
N THR A 217 -12.26 -4.18 -2.87
CA THR A 217 -13.35 -4.07 -3.85
C THR A 217 -12.90 -4.46 -5.25
N MET A 218 -11.69 -4.07 -5.63
CA MET A 218 -11.12 -4.41 -6.93
C MET A 218 -10.86 -5.91 -7.07
N LEU A 219 -10.41 -6.60 -6.02
CA LEU A 219 -10.29 -8.05 -6.02
C LEU A 219 -11.63 -8.72 -6.34
N LYS A 220 -12.74 -8.25 -5.72
CA LYS A 220 -14.10 -8.75 -6.03
C LYS A 220 -14.47 -8.55 -7.51
N ARG A 221 -14.15 -7.36 -8.06
CA ARG A 221 -14.45 -7.06 -9.47
C ARG A 221 -13.60 -7.87 -10.45
N CYS A 222 -12.37 -8.23 -10.06
CA CYS A 222 -11.44 -9.03 -10.86
C CYS A 222 -11.65 -10.54 -10.75
N LEU A 223 -12.54 -11.01 -9.86
CA LEU A 223 -12.78 -12.42 -9.62
C LEU A 223 -14.02 -12.91 -10.39
N LEU A 224 -13.96 -14.11 -10.98
CA LEU A 224 -15.13 -14.80 -11.50
C LEU A 224 -16.00 -15.29 -10.35
N PRO A 225 -17.33 -15.50 -10.55
CA PRO A 225 -18.21 -16.02 -9.49
C PRO A 225 -17.74 -17.35 -8.88
N SER A 226 -17.15 -18.24 -9.68
CA SER A 226 -16.54 -19.50 -9.24
C SER A 226 -15.03 -19.39 -8.99
N GLY A 227 -14.50 -18.18 -9.00
CA GLY A 227 -13.07 -17.93 -8.77
C GLY A 227 -12.72 -17.94 -7.29
N ARG A 228 -11.43 -18.03 -7.00
CA ARG A 228 -10.90 -18.01 -5.63
C ARG A 228 -9.69 -17.10 -5.47
N VAL A 229 -9.51 -16.60 -4.27
CA VAL A 229 -8.37 -15.78 -3.86
C VAL A 229 -7.41 -16.62 -3.03
N ILE A 230 -6.15 -16.59 -3.36
CA ILE A 230 -5.05 -17.15 -2.58
C ILE A 230 -4.25 -15.94 -2.08
N ALA A 231 -4.49 -15.56 -0.85
CA ALA A 231 -3.90 -14.39 -0.22
C ALA A 231 -2.75 -14.80 0.70
N ALA A 232 -1.70 -13.99 0.75
CA ALA A 232 -0.62 -14.13 1.72
C ALA A 232 -0.33 -12.77 2.37
N GLY A 233 -0.15 -12.79 3.68
CA GLY A 233 0.10 -11.59 4.46
C GLY A 233 0.61 -11.92 5.86
N ASP A 234 1.06 -10.89 6.57
CA ASP A 234 1.42 -10.95 7.97
C ASP A 234 0.70 -9.81 8.70
N PRO A 235 -0.37 -10.09 9.48
CA PRO A 235 -1.10 -9.04 10.20
C PRO A 235 -0.19 -8.21 11.13
N ASN A 236 0.89 -8.83 11.65
CA ASN A 236 1.84 -8.16 12.55
C ASN A 236 2.78 -7.18 11.82
N GLN A 237 2.79 -7.19 10.49
CA GLN A 237 3.60 -6.28 9.65
C GLN A 237 2.77 -5.18 8.99
N ALA A 238 1.51 -4.97 9.37
CA ALA A 238 0.67 -3.89 8.85
C ALA A 238 1.20 -2.52 9.32
N ILE A 239 1.87 -1.78 8.44
CA ILE A 239 2.50 -0.49 8.74
C ILE A 239 2.03 0.67 7.85
N TYR A 240 1.11 0.41 6.92
CA TYR A 240 0.64 1.40 5.93
C TYR A 240 -0.76 1.95 6.22
N ALA A 241 -1.24 1.90 7.48
CA ALA A 241 -2.52 2.51 7.89
C ALA A 241 -2.61 3.99 7.46
N PHE A 242 -1.52 4.75 7.55
CA PHE A 242 -1.44 6.15 7.11
C PHE A 242 -1.64 6.37 5.59
N ARG A 243 -1.70 5.30 4.78
CA ARG A 243 -2.03 5.31 3.34
C ARG A 243 -3.42 4.74 3.05
N GLY A 244 -4.28 4.68 4.03
CA GLY A 244 -5.62 4.14 3.90
C GLY A 244 -5.70 2.62 3.96
N ALA A 245 -4.62 1.90 4.30
CA ALA A 245 -4.71 0.48 4.60
C ALA A 245 -5.65 0.29 5.79
N LEU A 246 -6.57 -0.66 5.68
CA LEU A 246 -7.47 -0.99 6.78
C LEU A 246 -6.64 -1.59 7.93
N SER A 247 -6.93 -1.19 9.17
CA SER A 247 -6.25 -1.73 10.35
C SER A 247 -6.42 -3.24 10.49
N ASP A 248 -7.51 -3.76 9.98
CA ASP A 248 -7.94 -5.16 9.97
C ASP A 248 -7.99 -5.76 8.54
N SER A 249 -7.23 -5.18 7.60
CA SER A 249 -7.25 -5.56 6.17
C SER A 249 -7.20 -7.08 5.95
N TYR A 250 -6.34 -7.76 6.69
CA TYR A 250 -6.18 -9.21 6.59
C TYR A 250 -7.48 -9.96 6.97
N ASP A 251 -8.08 -9.61 8.10
CA ASP A 251 -9.32 -10.25 8.58
C ASP A 251 -10.53 -9.83 7.75
N ALA A 252 -10.60 -8.58 7.31
CA ALA A 252 -11.63 -8.10 6.40
C ALA A 252 -11.62 -8.87 5.07
N LEU A 253 -10.43 -9.19 4.54
CA LEU A 253 -10.29 -10.00 3.33
C LEU A 253 -10.78 -11.44 3.56
N ILE A 254 -10.41 -12.04 4.69
CA ILE A 254 -10.85 -13.39 5.06
C ILE A 254 -12.37 -13.48 5.11
N ASN A 255 -13.01 -12.54 5.80
CA ASN A 255 -14.46 -12.47 5.91
C ASN A 255 -15.12 -12.25 4.55
N THR A 256 -14.56 -11.36 3.74
CA THR A 256 -15.07 -11.01 2.40
C THR A 256 -15.11 -12.20 1.45
N PHE A 257 -14.11 -13.07 1.48
CA PHE A 257 -13.97 -14.21 0.56
C PHE A 257 -14.14 -15.57 1.25
N SER A 258 -14.61 -15.59 2.52
CA SER A 258 -14.80 -16.80 3.33
C SER A 258 -13.57 -17.72 3.28
N MET A 259 -12.39 -17.14 3.54
CA MET A 259 -11.12 -17.80 3.34
C MET A 259 -10.77 -18.75 4.48
N ARG A 260 -10.18 -19.89 4.15
CA ARG A 260 -9.54 -20.79 5.13
C ARG A 260 -8.16 -20.27 5.48
N LYS A 261 -7.87 -20.06 6.78
CA LYS A 261 -6.54 -19.66 7.27
C LYS A 261 -5.57 -20.84 7.32
N LEU A 262 -4.34 -20.62 6.88
CA LEU A 262 -3.23 -21.55 7.04
C LEU A 262 -2.00 -20.77 7.53
N PRO A 263 -1.28 -21.26 8.57
CA PRO A 263 -0.13 -20.55 9.12
C PRO A 263 1.18 -20.92 8.42
N LEU A 264 2.12 -19.97 8.40
CA LEU A 264 3.56 -20.21 8.25
C LEU A 264 4.30 -19.56 9.41
N THR A 265 4.87 -20.35 10.31
CA THR A 265 5.51 -19.87 11.56
C THR A 265 7.02 -19.95 11.53
N VAL A 266 7.62 -20.82 10.71
CA VAL A 266 9.07 -21.06 10.68
C VAL A 266 9.80 -20.04 9.82
N SER A 267 10.54 -19.15 10.46
CA SER A 267 11.35 -18.10 9.81
C SER A 267 12.72 -18.62 9.37
N PHE A 268 13.05 -18.41 8.11
CA PHE A 268 14.35 -18.72 7.49
C PHE A 268 15.27 -17.50 7.37
N ARG A 269 14.82 -16.33 7.79
CA ARG A 269 15.51 -15.06 7.58
C ARG A 269 16.36 -14.64 8.76
N CYS A 270 15.77 -14.65 9.94
CA CYS A 270 16.35 -14.04 11.12
C CYS A 270 17.19 -15.02 11.94
N PRO A 271 18.29 -14.57 12.56
CA PRO A 271 19.02 -15.33 13.58
C PRO A 271 18.11 -15.76 14.73
N LYS A 272 18.47 -16.85 15.42
CA LYS A 272 17.70 -17.40 16.55
C LYS A 272 17.52 -16.38 17.69
N SER A 273 18.57 -15.61 18.01
CA SER A 273 18.50 -14.57 19.04
C SER A 273 17.50 -13.46 18.69
N VAL A 274 17.38 -13.08 17.40
CA VAL A 274 16.40 -12.09 16.93
C VAL A 274 14.98 -12.66 17.00
N ILE A 275 14.80 -13.94 16.63
CA ILE A 275 13.50 -14.62 16.73
C ILE A 275 13.05 -14.69 18.20
N LYS A 276 13.99 -14.96 19.14
CA LYS A 276 13.67 -14.98 20.57
C LYS A 276 13.09 -13.64 21.08
N VAL A 277 13.62 -12.53 20.60
CA VAL A 277 13.04 -11.21 20.91
C VAL A 277 11.70 -11.01 20.22
N ALA A 278 11.57 -11.44 18.96
CA ALA A 278 10.31 -11.33 18.22
C ALA A 278 9.18 -12.14 18.87
N GLN A 279 9.49 -13.26 19.54
CA GLN A 279 8.52 -14.10 20.27
C GLN A 279 7.85 -13.38 21.45
N GLU A 280 8.44 -12.31 21.98
CA GLU A 280 7.79 -11.46 23.00
C GLU A 280 6.52 -10.76 22.46
N TYR A 281 6.47 -10.52 21.14
CA TYR A 281 5.36 -9.86 20.44
C TYR A 281 4.50 -10.84 19.64
N VAL A 282 5.14 -11.85 19.05
CA VAL A 282 4.50 -12.86 18.18
C VAL A 282 4.98 -14.25 18.64
N PRO A 283 4.34 -14.83 19.69
CA PRO A 283 4.81 -16.08 20.29
C PRO A 283 4.89 -17.28 19.33
N ALA A 284 4.11 -17.25 18.25
CA ALA A 284 4.04 -18.34 17.27
C ALA A 284 5.24 -18.40 16.31
N ILE A 285 6.09 -17.35 16.24
CA ILE A 285 7.23 -17.35 15.30
C ILE A 285 8.34 -18.29 15.80
N GLU A 286 8.90 -19.10 14.90
CA GLU A 286 9.95 -20.05 15.20
C GLU A 286 11.16 -19.81 14.29
N ALA A 287 12.37 -20.05 14.78
CA ALA A 287 13.56 -20.06 13.95
C ALA A 287 13.71 -21.41 13.24
N ALA A 288 14.04 -21.40 11.95
CA ALA A 288 14.43 -22.63 11.27
C ALA A 288 15.69 -23.22 11.94
N PRO A 289 15.82 -24.57 12.04
CA PRO A 289 16.92 -25.22 12.72
C PRO A 289 18.33 -24.77 12.27
N GLN A 290 18.46 -24.49 10.96
CA GLN A 290 19.71 -24.05 10.33
C GLN A 290 20.02 -22.56 10.50
N ASN A 291 19.14 -21.76 11.10
CA ASN A 291 19.41 -20.34 11.32
C ASN A 291 20.60 -20.18 12.29
N VAL A 292 21.47 -19.22 11.99
CA VAL A 292 22.59 -18.87 12.86
C VAL A 292 22.10 -18.35 14.21
N GLU A 293 22.91 -18.46 15.25
CA GLU A 293 22.53 -17.97 16.57
C GLU A 293 22.32 -16.45 16.57
N GLY A 294 23.27 -15.69 16.03
CA GLY A 294 23.24 -14.24 15.97
C GLY A 294 23.42 -13.57 17.35
N GLN A 295 23.25 -12.25 17.38
CA GLN A 295 23.34 -11.45 18.60
C GLN A 295 22.37 -10.27 18.55
N VAL A 296 21.74 -9.94 19.68
CA VAL A 296 20.94 -8.74 19.89
C VAL A 296 21.61 -7.88 20.96
N LEU A 297 21.89 -6.62 20.62
CA LEU A 297 22.53 -5.67 21.51
C LEU A 297 21.60 -4.48 21.74
N TYR A 298 21.60 -3.94 22.96
CA TYR A 298 20.83 -2.77 23.37
C TYR A 298 21.79 -1.66 23.84
N PRO A 299 22.51 -0.98 22.93
CA PRO A 299 23.45 0.05 23.32
C PRO A 299 22.70 1.27 23.87
N THR A 300 23.16 1.81 25.01
CA THR A 300 22.63 3.04 25.58
C THR A 300 23.13 4.30 24.84
N TYR A 301 24.28 4.19 24.19
CA TYR A 301 24.89 5.24 23.37
C TYR A 301 25.62 4.61 22.18
N LEU A 302 25.53 5.26 21.02
CA LEU A 302 26.29 4.95 19.81
C LEU A 302 27.06 6.18 19.37
N SER A 303 28.38 6.07 19.26
CA SER A 303 29.18 7.09 18.57
C SER A 303 28.93 7.02 17.05
N LEU A 304 29.30 8.06 16.30
CA LEU A 304 29.17 8.01 14.83
C LEU A 304 30.00 6.89 14.19
N SER A 305 31.13 6.49 14.84
CA SER A 305 31.95 5.34 14.39
C SER A 305 31.22 4.00 14.53
N ASP A 306 30.32 3.88 15.50
CA ASP A 306 29.67 2.61 15.88
C ASP A 306 28.33 2.39 15.14
N ILE A 307 27.91 3.38 14.33
CA ILE A 307 26.66 3.27 13.55
C ILE A 307 26.76 2.08 12.59
N PRO A 308 25.81 1.11 12.66
CA PRO A 308 25.80 -0.05 11.80
C PRO A 308 25.63 0.31 10.32
N LYS A 309 25.95 -0.64 9.43
CA LYS A 309 25.81 -0.48 7.97
C LYS A 309 24.37 -0.16 7.53
N THR A 310 23.38 -0.67 8.24
CA THR A 310 21.96 -0.45 7.95
C THR A 310 21.27 0.08 9.19
N VAL A 311 20.57 1.20 9.04
CA VAL A 311 19.80 1.82 10.13
C VAL A 311 18.33 1.90 9.69
N LEU A 312 17.43 1.46 10.55
CA LEU A 312 15.99 1.55 10.36
C LEU A 312 15.38 2.45 11.43
N CYS A 313 14.40 3.24 11.04
CA CYS A 313 13.62 4.05 11.96
C CYS A 313 12.19 4.15 11.44
N ARG A 314 11.21 4.19 12.33
CA ARG A 314 9.79 4.34 11.98
C ARG A 314 9.53 5.67 11.26
N ASN A 315 10.23 6.73 11.67
CA ASN A 315 10.09 8.08 11.12
C ASN A 315 11.31 8.46 10.27
N ASN A 316 11.08 9.21 9.19
CA ASN A 316 12.15 9.64 8.30
C ASN A 316 13.04 10.75 8.90
N SER A 317 12.48 11.64 9.74
CA SER A 317 13.22 12.80 10.27
C SER A 317 14.48 12.40 11.06
N PRO A 318 14.46 11.41 11.99
CA PRO A 318 15.68 10.96 12.66
C PRO A 318 16.71 10.37 11.70
N LEU A 319 16.27 9.60 10.69
CA LEU A 319 17.16 9.03 9.66
C LEU A 319 17.86 10.14 8.84
N MET A 320 17.12 11.17 8.47
CA MET A 320 17.66 12.31 7.74
C MET A 320 18.73 13.06 8.53
N ARG A 321 18.46 13.34 9.82
CA ARG A 321 19.43 13.98 10.71
C ARG A 321 20.69 13.13 10.86
N LEU A 322 20.55 11.83 11.03
CA LEU A 322 21.68 10.91 11.12
C LEU A 322 22.47 10.88 9.81
N ALA A 323 21.80 10.78 8.67
CA ALA A 323 22.42 10.78 7.35
C ALA A 323 23.27 12.04 7.11
N LEU A 324 22.74 13.22 7.43
CA LEU A 324 23.47 14.48 7.31
C LEU A 324 24.70 14.52 8.22
N ARG A 325 24.59 14.05 9.47
CA ARG A 325 25.74 13.98 10.39
C ARG A 325 26.84 13.04 9.88
N LEU A 326 26.45 11.88 9.30
CA LEU A 326 27.39 10.94 8.71
C LEU A 326 28.08 11.51 7.45
N LEU A 327 27.34 12.21 6.59
CA LEU A 327 27.91 12.89 5.42
C LEU A 327 28.91 13.97 5.82
N VAL A 328 28.60 14.80 6.83
CA VAL A 328 29.52 15.81 7.37
C VAL A 328 30.79 15.18 7.95
N SER A 329 30.68 13.97 8.53
CA SER A 329 31.84 13.21 9.02
C SER A 329 32.64 12.48 7.92
N GLY A 330 32.31 12.68 6.63
CA GLY A 330 33.01 12.11 5.49
C GLY A 330 32.60 10.66 5.14
N ARG A 331 31.51 10.14 5.73
CA ARG A 331 30.99 8.79 5.41
C ARG A 331 30.01 8.84 4.23
N THR A 332 30.09 7.84 3.36
CA THR A 332 29.09 7.64 2.30
C THR A 332 27.79 7.11 2.90
N VAL A 333 26.67 7.70 2.51
CA VAL A 333 25.33 7.32 2.99
C VAL A 333 24.42 7.08 1.78
N GLU A 334 23.69 5.98 1.80
CA GLU A 334 22.59 5.69 0.89
C GLU A 334 21.26 5.74 1.66
N ILE A 335 20.29 6.50 1.14
CA ILE A 335 18.97 6.60 1.74
C ILE A 335 17.98 5.89 0.82
N ALA A 336 17.36 4.82 1.30
CA ALA A 336 16.34 4.11 0.56
C ALA A 336 15.08 4.97 0.44
N GLY A 337 14.65 5.26 -0.81
CA GLY A 337 13.47 6.07 -1.12
C GLY A 337 13.78 7.10 -2.21
N ARG A 338 13.07 7.03 -3.33
CA ARG A 338 13.35 7.87 -4.52
C ARG A 338 13.18 9.37 -4.29
N ASP A 339 12.29 9.75 -3.36
CA ASP A 339 11.89 11.15 -3.20
C ASP A 339 12.72 11.91 -2.16
N ILE A 340 13.40 11.21 -1.26
CA ILE A 340 14.13 11.83 -0.14
C ILE A 340 15.34 12.61 -0.64
N GLY A 341 16.14 12.01 -1.54
CA GLY A 341 17.31 12.67 -2.13
C GLY A 341 16.93 13.91 -2.96
N GLN A 342 15.89 13.80 -3.78
CA GLN A 342 15.39 14.91 -4.59
C GLN A 342 14.80 16.04 -3.73
N ASN A 343 14.09 15.69 -2.66
CA ASN A 343 13.53 16.67 -1.73
C ASN A 343 14.63 17.42 -0.95
N LEU A 344 15.73 16.74 -0.61
CA LEU A 344 16.90 17.39 -0.02
C LEU A 344 17.57 18.37 -0.99
N VAL A 345 17.76 17.98 -2.25
CA VAL A 345 18.31 18.88 -3.29
C VAL A 345 17.41 20.10 -3.45
N LYS A 346 16.09 19.93 -3.55
CA LYS A 346 15.14 21.05 -3.61
C LYS A 346 15.17 21.93 -2.36
N LEU A 347 15.36 21.35 -1.19
CA LEU A 347 15.47 22.12 0.07
C LEU A 347 16.76 22.95 0.11
N THR A 348 17.90 22.38 -0.26
CA THR A 348 19.17 23.09 -0.34
C THR A 348 19.13 24.20 -1.39
N GLU A 349 18.55 23.98 -2.56
CA GLU A 349 18.35 25.01 -3.59
C GLU A 349 17.47 26.17 -3.09
N ARG A 350 16.41 25.89 -2.32
CA ARG A 350 15.55 26.94 -1.73
C ARG A 350 16.27 27.77 -0.68
N ILE A 351 17.08 27.13 0.18
CA ILE A 351 17.88 27.81 1.20
C ILE A 351 18.94 28.71 0.52
N THR A 352 19.63 28.20 -0.50
CA THR A 352 20.64 28.94 -1.25
C THR A 352 20.01 30.11 -1.98
N LYS A 353 18.85 29.95 -2.63
CA LYS A 353 18.16 31.08 -3.30
C LYS A 353 17.68 32.14 -2.32
N LYS A 354 17.21 31.75 -1.12
CA LYS A 354 16.76 32.70 -0.11
C LYS A 354 17.91 33.53 0.50
N ASN A 355 19.11 32.95 0.62
CA ASN A 355 20.30 33.66 1.09
C ASN A 355 20.89 34.57 0.03
N LEU A 356 20.73 34.28 -1.28
CA LEU A 356 21.17 35.12 -2.38
C LEU A 356 20.20 36.28 -2.69
N SER A 357 18.96 36.26 -2.20
CA SER A 357 17.99 37.34 -2.36
C SER A 357 17.91 38.30 -1.16
N SER A 358 18.74 38.09 -0.15
CA SER A 358 18.84 38.91 1.06
C SER A 358 20.17 39.69 1.16
N GLU A 359 20.99 39.67 0.11
CA GLU A 359 22.08 40.60 -0.15
C GLU A 359 21.70 41.57 -1.30
#